data_b0b569da29983c26935a24fd285ce326
#
_entry.id   b0b569da29983c26935a24fd285ce326
#
_cell.length_a   1.000
_cell.length_b   1.000
_cell.length_c   1.000
_cell.angle_alpha   90.00
_cell.angle_beta   90.00
_cell.angle_gamma   90.00
#
_symmetry.space_group_name_H-M   'P 1'
#
loop_
_entity.id
_entity.type
_entity.pdbx_description
1 polymer ?
#
loop_
_entity_poly.entity_id
_entity_poly.type
_entity_poly.pdbx_seq_one_letter_code
_entity_poly.pdbx_strand_id
1 'polypeptide(L)'
;MLLPTVSDPAMEEEPMPSRKHPTRGRYPCPCCGYRTLPVPQEEAVAYICPVCFWENDVFLQSETEPSDENHGMTLAEARANFRRLGTCCEQMLPYVRKAFPGEEVD
;
A
#
# COMPACT_ATOMS: atom_id res chain seq x y z
N MET A 1 -38.07 12.86 7.78
CA MET A 1 -37.98 12.27 8.04
C MET A 1 -37.55 11.83 8.13
N LEU A 2 -37.39 12.13 7.87
CA LEU A 2 -37.02 11.55 7.89
C LEU A 2 -36.24 11.21 7.69
N LEU A 3 -36.04 11.34 7.55
CA LEU A 3 -35.41 10.83 7.42
C LEU A 3 -34.61 10.52 7.25
N PRO A 4 -34.74 10.56 7.29
CA PRO A 4 -34.05 10.05 7.11
C PRO A 4 -33.30 9.83 6.90
N THR A 5 -33.19 9.82 6.74
CA THR A 5 -32.59 9.28 6.74
C THR A 5 -31.72 9.03 6.63
N VAL A 6 -31.77 9.29 6.32
CA VAL A 6 -31.12 8.78 6.44
C VAL A 6 -30.36 8.61 6.55
N SER A 7 -30.43 8.92 6.34
CA SER A 7 -29.84 8.54 6.62
C SER A 7 -29.16 8.30 6.78
N ASP A 8 -28.96 8.43 6.69
CA ASP A 8 -28.36 8.12 7.02
C ASP A 8 -27.65 7.78 7.15
N PRO A 9 -27.61 7.90 7.03
CA PRO A 9 -27.04 7.45 7.21
C PRO A 9 -26.42 7.19 7.30
N ALA A 10 -26.19 7.39 6.98
CA ALA A 10 -25.76 6.94 7.28
C ALA A 10 -25.29 6.74 7.16
N MET A 11 -25.16 6.90 6.97
CA MET A 11 -24.92 6.57 7.00
C MET A 11 -24.33 6.48 7.01
N GLU A 12 -24.12 6.74 6.76
CA GLU A 12 -23.79 6.54 6.90
C GLU A 12 -23.09 6.46 7.04
N GLU A 13 -22.92 6.74 6.75
CA GLU A 13 -22.42 6.51 7.00
C GLU A 13 -21.66 6.42 7.23
N GLU A 14 -21.42 6.71 7.03
CA GLU A 14 -20.83 6.49 7.35
C GLU A 14 -20.08 6.35 7.42
N PRO A 15 -19.93 6.69 7.45
CA PRO A 15 -19.17 6.48 7.46
C PRO A 15 -18.48 6.51 7.45
N MET A 16 -18.14 6.63 7.24
CA MET A 16 -17.52 6.52 7.30
C MET A 16 -16.81 6.88 7.50
N PRO A 17 -16.71 7.10 7.53
CA PRO A 17 -15.87 7.33 7.64
C PRO A 17 -15.36 7.74 7.75
N SER A 18 -15.20 7.82 7.81
CA SER A 18 -14.69 8.04 7.92
C SER A 18 -14.41 8.34 7.85
N ARG A 19 -14.64 8.82 7.82
CA ARG A 19 -14.35 8.69 7.48
C ARG A 19 -13.69 9.04 7.53
N LYS A 20 -14.25 9.11 7.64
CA LYS A 20 -13.28 9.21 7.66
C LYS A 20 -12.09 9.09 6.85
N HIS A 21 -11.35 8.85 7.10
CA HIS A 21 -10.09 8.85 6.42
C HIS A 21 -9.81 7.47 5.83
N PRO A 22 -9.81 7.29 4.48
CA PRO A 22 -9.81 5.96 3.87
C PRO A 22 -8.53 5.17 4.11
N THR A 23 -7.40 5.83 4.41
CA THR A 23 -6.14 5.13 4.63
C THR A 23 -5.91 4.76 6.09
N ARG A 24 -6.81 5.18 6.97
CA ARG A 24 -6.70 4.82 8.36
C ARG A 24 -6.73 3.30 8.53
N GLY A 25 -5.84 2.76 9.35
CA GLY A 25 -5.78 1.34 9.60
C GLY A 25 -5.01 0.55 8.56
N ARG A 26 -4.48 1.22 7.56
CA ARG A 26 -3.65 0.55 6.59
C ARG A 26 -2.27 0.25 7.16
N TYR A 27 -1.55 -0.63 6.47
CA TYR A 27 -0.28 -1.18 6.96
C TYR A 27 0.86 -0.80 6.05
N PRO A 28 2.08 -0.68 6.58
CA PRO A 28 3.21 -0.21 5.78
C PRO A 28 3.66 -1.24 4.74
N CYS A 29 3.95 -0.74 3.55
CA CYS A 29 4.56 -1.54 2.50
C CYS A 29 6.01 -1.83 2.88
N PRO A 30 6.48 -3.08 2.75
CA PRO A 30 7.86 -3.40 3.14
C PRO A 30 8.92 -2.72 2.29
N CYS A 31 8.56 -2.28 1.07
CA CYS A 31 9.51 -1.63 0.18
C CYS A 31 9.61 -0.14 0.46
N CYS A 32 8.50 0.59 0.39
CA CYS A 32 8.54 2.04 0.51
C CYS A 32 8.18 2.55 1.90
N GLY A 33 7.56 1.74 2.73
CA GLY A 33 7.18 2.13 4.08
C GLY A 33 5.88 2.91 4.18
N TYR A 34 5.32 3.32 3.07
CA TYR A 34 4.05 4.03 3.09
C TYR A 34 2.91 3.06 3.41
N ARG A 35 1.88 3.57 4.09
CA ARG A 35 0.78 2.74 4.56
C ARG A 35 -0.24 2.50 3.46
N THR A 36 0.10 1.59 2.54
CA THR A 36 -0.75 1.30 1.38
C THR A 36 -1.40 -0.06 1.44
N LEU A 37 -0.93 -0.98 2.30
CA LEU A 37 -1.47 -2.34 2.33
C LEU A 37 -2.80 -2.37 3.09
N PRO A 38 -3.81 -3.06 2.54
CA PRO A 38 -5.12 -3.15 3.20
C PRO A 38 -5.12 -4.10 4.40
N VAL A 39 -4.14 -5.00 4.47
CA VAL A 39 -3.99 -5.97 5.56
C VAL A 39 -2.50 -6.05 5.89
N PRO A 40 -2.12 -6.67 7.02
CA PRO A 40 -0.70 -6.80 7.37
C PRO A 40 0.09 -7.51 6.27
N GLN A 41 1.40 -7.24 6.24
CA GLN A 41 2.28 -7.79 5.19
C GLN A 41 2.13 -9.31 5.05
N GLU A 42 2.00 -10.00 6.16
CA GLU A 42 1.92 -11.46 6.17
C GLU A 42 0.68 -11.99 5.47
N GLU A 43 -0.33 -11.14 5.31
CA GLU A 43 -1.61 -11.53 4.72
C GLU A 43 -1.87 -10.89 3.36
N ALA A 44 -1.04 -9.92 2.97
CA ALA A 44 -1.25 -9.17 1.74
C ALA A 44 -0.62 -9.88 0.56
N VAL A 45 -1.17 -11.04 0.20
CA VAL A 45 -0.62 -11.88 -0.85
C VAL A 45 -0.72 -11.19 -2.20
N ALA A 46 0.43 -11.02 -2.85
CA ALA A 46 0.51 -10.46 -4.21
C ALA A 46 -0.10 -9.08 -4.37
N TYR A 47 -0.23 -8.33 -3.28
CA TYR A 47 -0.75 -6.97 -3.37
C TYR A 47 0.33 -6.04 -3.93
N ILE A 48 -0.02 -5.27 -4.97
CA ILE A 48 0.92 -4.36 -5.60
C ILE A 48 0.74 -2.97 -4.99
N CYS A 49 1.81 -2.44 -4.39
CA CYS A 49 1.78 -1.14 -3.75
C CYS A 49 1.66 -0.04 -4.82
N PRO A 50 0.65 0.82 -4.75
CA PRO A 50 0.48 1.86 -5.77
C PRO A 50 1.54 2.95 -5.72
N VAL A 51 2.30 3.05 -4.63
CA VAL A 51 3.32 4.09 -4.48
C VAL A 51 4.66 3.64 -5.04
N CYS A 52 5.07 2.38 -4.81
CA CYS A 52 6.37 1.91 -5.28
C CYS A 52 6.29 0.79 -6.31
N PHE A 53 5.14 0.18 -6.46
CA PHE A 53 4.85 -0.91 -7.38
C PHE A 53 5.49 -2.24 -7.00
N TRP A 54 5.98 -2.36 -5.78
CA TRP A 54 6.46 -3.65 -5.26
C TRP A 54 5.26 -4.58 -5.07
N GLU A 55 5.35 -5.80 -5.59
CA GLU A 55 4.33 -6.82 -5.35
C GLU A 55 4.70 -7.54 -4.06
N ASN A 56 3.84 -7.44 -3.06
CA ASN A 56 4.15 -7.97 -1.74
C ASN A 56 4.24 -9.50 -1.78
N ASP A 57 5.42 -10.01 -1.50
CA ASP A 57 5.71 -11.44 -1.59
C ASP A 57 5.79 -12.01 -0.18
N VAL A 58 4.70 -12.70 0.23
CA VAL A 58 4.59 -13.24 1.59
C VAL A 58 5.49 -14.45 1.80
N PHE A 59 6.08 -14.98 0.75
CA PHE A 59 6.93 -16.18 0.84
C PHE A 59 8.41 -15.84 1.06
N LEU A 60 8.78 -14.57 1.00
CA LEU A 60 10.17 -14.17 1.22
C LEU A 60 10.56 -14.38 2.66
N GLN A 61 11.72 -14.97 2.85
CA GLN A 61 12.29 -15.24 4.18
C GLN A 61 13.25 -14.13 4.62
N SER A 62 13.77 -13.36 3.68
CA SER A 62 14.68 -12.26 3.99
C SER A 62 14.66 -11.22 2.88
N GLU A 63 15.19 -10.03 3.18
CA GLU A 63 15.22 -8.94 2.19
C GLU A 63 16.26 -9.16 1.09
N THR A 64 17.11 -10.19 1.23
CA THR A 64 18.12 -10.49 0.22
C THR A 64 17.75 -11.69 -0.64
N GLU A 65 16.57 -12.27 -0.40
CA GLU A 65 16.09 -13.40 -1.19
C GLU A 65 15.43 -12.88 -2.48
N PRO A 66 15.78 -13.43 -3.66
CA PRO A 66 15.13 -13.01 -4.91
C PRO A 66 13.61 -13.30 -4.86
N SER A 67 12.81 -12.34 -5.27
CA SER A 67 11.36 -12.48 -5.27
C SER A 67 10.88 -12.85 -6.67
N ASP A 68 10.25 -14.02 -6.80
CA ASP A 68 9.70 -14.44 -8.08
C ASP A 68 8.57 -13.50 -8.52
N GLU A 69 7.81 -12.96 -7.57
CA GLU A 69 6.73 -12.04 -7.89
C GLU A 69 7.25 -10.72 -8.45
N ASN A 70 8.52 -10.41 -8.21
CA ASN A 70 9.13 -9.16 -8.60
C ASN A 70 10.30 -9.40 -9.55
N HIS A 71 10.17 -10.41 -10.40
CA HIS A 71 11.15 -10.71 -11.47
C HIS A 71 12.54 -11.01 -10.94
N GLY A 72 12.63 -11.61 -9.76
CA GLY A 72 13.90 -11.98 -9.16
C GLY A 72 14.58 -10.87 -8.40
N MET A 73 13.97 -9.68 -8.31
CA MET A 73 14.50 -8.57 -7.54
C MET A 73 14.38 -8.85 -6.04
N THR A 74 15.41 -8.48 -5.29
CA THR A 74 15.34 -8.60 -3.84
C THR A 74 14.64 -7.36 -3.25
N LEU A 75 14.10 -7.52 -2.05
CA LEU A 75 13.48 -6.38 -1.36
C LEU A 75 14.51 -5.29 -1.09
N ALA A 76 15.74 -5.68 -0.76
CA ALA A 76 16.82 -4.71 -0.53
C ALA A 76 17.07 -3.87 -1.79
N GLU A 77 17.08 -4.51 -2.96
CA GLU A 77 17.24 -3.81 -4.22
C GLU A 77 16.07 -2.88 -4.49
N ALA A 78 14.84 -3.37 -4.23
CA ALA A 78 13.65 -2.57 -4.44
C ALA A 78 13.64 -1.32 -3.55
N ARG A 79 14.07 -1.47 -2.30
CA ARG A 79 14.18 -0.34 -1.38
C ARG A 79 15.18 0.70 -1.86
N ALA A 80 16.34 0.23 -2.33
CA ALA A 80 17.35 1.13 -2.86
C ALA A 80 16.85 1.87 -4.10
N ASN A 81 16.15 1.13 -4.98
CA ASN A 81 15.57 1.74 -6.17
C ASN A 81 14.53 2.79 -5.81
N PHE A 82 13.69 2.50 -4.81
CA PHE A 82 12.68 3.46 -4.41
C PHE A 82 13.30 4.74 -3.87
N ARG A 83 14.35 4.63 -3.07
CA ARG A 83 15.05 5.83 -2.56
C ARG A 83 15.62 6.66 -3.68
N ARG A 84 16.03 6.02 -4.78
CA ARG A 84 16.70 6.70 -5.89
C ARG A 84 15.70 7.19 -6.95
N LEU A 85 14.67 6.41 -7.23
CA LEU A 85 13.80 6.64 -8.38
C LEU A 85 12.34 6.92 -8.02
N GLY A 86 11.90 6.58 -6.81
CA GLY A 86 10.49 6.69 -6.44
C GLY A 86 9.66 5.50 -6.90
N THR A 87 10.31 4.41 -7.28
CA THR A 87 9.65 3.17 -7.71
C THR A 87 10.56 2.01 -7.37
N CYS A 88 10.01 0.80 -7.24
CA CYS A 88 10.82 -0.38 -6.94
C CYS A 88 11.67 -0.79 -8.14
N CYS A 89 11.27 -0.43 -9.35
CA CYS A 89 12.09 -0.65 -10.52
C CYS A 89 11.71 0.37 -11.59
N GLU A 90 12.69 0.72 -12.41
CA GLU A 90 12.57 1.84 -13.35
C GLU A 90 11.42 1.65 -14.33
N GLN A 91 11.17 0.42 -14.77
CA GLN A 91 10.12 0.14 -15.73
C GLN A 91 8.74 0.47 -15.21
N MET A 92 8.57 0.53 -13.89
CA MET A 92 7.26 0.78 -13.28
C MET A 92 7.00 2.25 -12.99
N LEU A 93 7.96 3.11 -13.31
CA LEU A 93 7.83 4.54 -13.01
C LEU A 93 6.53 5.17 -13.53
N PRO A 94 6.06 4.84 -14.75
CA PRO A 94 4.80 5.43 -15.25
C PRO A 94 3.56 4.99 -14.48
N TYR A 95 3.65 3.96 -13.65
CA TYR A 95 2.48 3.35 -13.01
C TYR A 95 2.36 3.69 -11.52
N VAL A 96 3.35 4.38 -10.95
CA VAL A 96 3.33 4.71 -9.53
C VAL A 96 2.76 6.09 -9.31
N ARG A 97 2.31 6.36 -8.09
CA ARG A 97 1.81 7.66 -7.68
C ARG A 97 2.46 8.06 -6.36
N LYS A 98 2.38 9.33 -6.04
CA LYS A 98 2.84 9.78 -4.73
C LYS A 98 1.87 9.31 -3.65
N ALA A 99 2.38 9.19 -2.43
CA ALA A 99 1.56 8.80 -1.29
C ALA A 99 0.48 9.85 -1.03
N PHE A 100 -0.70 9.38 -0.65
CA PHE A 100 -1.80 10.26 -0.24
C PHE A 100 -1.63 10.66 1.22
N PRO A 101 -2.26 11.78 1.65
CA PRO A 101 -2.34 12.07 3.09
C PRO A 101 -2.93 10.87 3.82
N GLY A 102 -2.31 10.51 4.94
CA GLY A 102 -2.73 9.35 5.71
C GLY A 102 -1.92 8.11 5.41
N GLU A 103 -1.18 8.09 4.31
CA GLU A 103 -0.31 6.97 3.95
C GLU A 103 1.13 7.18 4.43
N GLU A 104 1.39 8.27 5.12
CA GLU A 104 2.76 8.63 5.52
C GLU A 104 3.46 7.51 6.29
N VAL A 105 4.77 7.48 6.12
CA VAL A 105 5.63 6.58 6.88
C VAL A 105 5.62 7.01 8.34
N ASP A 106 5.52 6.04 9.23
CA ASP A 106 5.54 6.31 10.69
C ASP A 106 6.91 6.80 11.17
#